data_2b65b3b8fadca84aff3a8ff2de322099
#
_entry.id   2b65b3b8fadca84aff3a8ff2de322099
#
_cell.length_a   1.000
_cell.length_b   1.000
_cell.length_c   1.000
_cell.angle_alpha   90.00
_cell.angle_beta   90.00
_cell.angle_gamma   90.00
#
_symmetry.space_group_name_H-M   'P 1'
#
loop_
_entity.id
_entity.type
_entity.pdbx_description
1 polymer ?
#
loop_
_entity_poly.entity_id
_entity_poly.type
_entity_poly.pdbx_seq_one_letter_code
_entity_poly.pdbx_strand_id
1 'polypeptide(L)'
;MNPILKTCLLIAFLFSSTGLPALAQSVQFVPETDTYFKLNSVLRAYLQAKDDRDAGASDQLSIGPSLQFYVKPLVRLKNITTFDLDDSKPRALVFETGYRSVTAPGALPINRMEPVVTFHFPLKAGFLITDRNRADLDWTSQSFTWRYRNKLTLERTVAVFSYHLIPYVAAEPYYEEKYHKWSTTDLYAGCLFPVGSHVQFNVYYEHENNTGKRPNQQVNDIGLALYLFFSLEGKK
;
A
#
# COMPACT_ATOMS: atom_id res chain seq x y z
N MET A 1 -22.64 -5.98 -29.43
CA MET A 1 -21.74 -6.41 -28.36
C MET A 1 -21.45 -5.19 -27.46
N ASN A 2 -21.80 -5.29 -26.18
CA ASN A 2 -21.73 -4.19 -25.21
C ASN A 2 -20.30 -3.64 -25.15
N PRO A 3 -20.05 -2.30 -25.23
CA PRO A 3 -18.70 -1.73 -25.19
C PRO A 3 -17.93 -2.12 -23.91
N ILE A 4 -18.63 -2.33 -22.79
CA ILE A 4 -18.04 -2.80 -21.54
C ILE A 4 -17.44 -4.21 -21.68
N LEU A 5 -18.13 -5.12 -22.39
CA LEU A 5 -17.64 -6.49 -22.64
C LEU A 5 -16.41 -6.49 -23.52
N LYS A 6 -16.31 -5.56 -24.49
CA LYS A 6 -15.09 -5.39 -25.32
C LYS A 6 -13.91 -4.93 -24.49
N THR A 7 -14.11 -4.00 -23.56
CA THR A 7 -13.05 -3.47 -22.69
C THR A 7 -12.57 -4.55 -21.71
N CYS A 8 -13.48 -5.32 -21.11
CA CYS A 8 -13.12 -6.43 -20.21
C CYS A 8 -12.38 -7.55 -20.96
N LEU A 9 -12.81 -7.89 -22.20
CA LEU A 9 -12.12 -8.85 -23.07
C LEU A 9 -10.74 -8.35 -23.51
N LEU A 10 -10.59 -7.05 -23.78
CA LEU A 10 -9.30 -6.46 -24.14
C LEU A 10 -8.31 -6.48 -22.95
N ILE A 11 -8.78 -6.20 -21.75
CA ILE A 11 -7.99 -6.29 -20.54
C ILE A 11 -7.59 -7.74 -20.26
N ALA A 12 -8.52 -8.69 -20.36
CA ALA A 12 -8.22 -10.11 -20.19
C ALA A 12 -7.23 -10.63 -21.26
N PHE A 13 -7.31 -10.14 -22.50
CA PHE A 13 -6.40 -10.51 -23.59
C PHE A 13 -5.00 -9.91 -23.42
N LEU A 14 -4.87 -8.70 -22.87
CA LEU A 14 -3.59 -8.09 -22.53
C LEU A 14 -2.87 -8.84 -21.41
N PHE A 15 -3.61 -9.41 -20.45
CA PHE A 15 -3.03 -10.27 -19.40
C PHE A 15 -2.66 -11.68 -19.89
N SER A 16 -3.30 -12.18 -20.95
CA SER A 16 -3.01 -13.53 -21.50
C SER A 16 -1.88 -13.56 -22.53
N SER A 17 -1.49 -12.42 -23.10
CA SER A 17 -0.47 -12.35 -24.16
C SER A 17 0.96 -12.17 -23.66
N THR A 18 1.18 -11.92 -22.36
CA THR A 18 2.51 -11.95 -21.78
C THR A 18 2.87 -13.37 -21.38
N GLY A 19 3.24 -14.19 -22.36
CA GLY A 19 3.96 -15.44 -22.13
C GLY A 19 5.33 -15.11 -21.50
N LEU A 20 5.33 -14.71 -20.24
CA LEU A 20 6.54 -14.61 -19.46
C LEU A 20 7.12 -16.02 -19.34
N PRO A 21 8.43 -16.22 -19.64
CA PRO A 21 9.06 -17.50 -19.36
C PRO A 21 8.84 -17.78 -17.87
N ALA A 22 8.16 -18.88 -17.56
CA ALA A 22 8.00 -19.40 -16.22
C ALA A 22 9.37 -19.87 -15.72
N LEU A 23 10.25 -18.95 -15.41
CA LEU A 23 11.27 -19.20 -14.40
C LEU A 23 10.47 -19.46 -13.13
N ALA A 24 10.73 -20.54 -12.42
CA ALA A 24 10.09 -20.91 -11.18
C ALA A 24 10.40 -19.84 -10.11
N GLN A 25 9.73 -18.69 -10.20
CA GLN A 25 9.72 -17.66 -9.18
C GLN A 25 8.71 -18.11 -8.13
N SER A 26 9.14 -18.17 -6.88
CA SER A 26 8.21 -18.39 -5.77
C SER A 26 7.21 -17.25 -5.77
N VAL A 27 5.93 -17.58 -5.74
CA VAL A 27 4.86 -16.60 -5.51
C VAL A 27 4.63 -16.60 -4.01
N GLN A 28 4.88 -15.46 -3.39
CA GLN A 28 4.59 -15.27 -1.97
C GLN A 28 3.15 -14.80 -1.77
N PHE A 29 2.58 -15.09 -0.62
CA PHE A 29 1.27 -14.59 -0.21
C PHE A 29 1.43 -13.63 0.96
N VAL A 30 0.86 -12.43 0.83
CA VAL A 30 1.00 -11.36 1.80
C VAL A 30 -0.36 -10.97 2.38
N PRO A 31 -0.81 -11.61 3.48
CA PRO A 31 -1.96 -11.16 4.22
C PRO A 31 -1.63 -9.93 5.07
N GLU A 32 -2.51 -8.93 5.03
CA GLU A 32 -2.38 -7.70 5.79
C GLU A 32 -3.73 -7.31 6.41
N THR A 33 -3.71 -6.71 7.59
CA THR A 33 -4.88 -6.13 8.23
C THR A 33 -4.51 -4.79 8.83
N ASP A 34 -5.22 -3.74 8.42
CA ASP A 34 -5.12 -2.39 8.97
C ASP A 34 -6.43 -1.98 9.62
N THR A 35 -6.39 -1.60 10.88
CA THR A 35 -7.56 -1.12 11.61
C THR A 35 -7.39 0.35 11.93
N TYR A 36 -8.22 1.19 11.32
CA TYR A 36 -8.18 2.64 11.41
C TYR A 36 -9.21 3.17 12.42
N PHE A 37 -8.78 4.09 13.27
CA PHE A 37 -9.61 4.78 14.27
C PHE A 37 -9.52 6.28 14.04
N LYS A 38 -10.56 6.86 13.47
CA LYS A 38 -10.67 8.32 13.36
C LYS A 38 -10.96 8.91 14.73
N LEU A 39 -9.99 9.64 15.27
CA LEU A 39 -10.08 10.27 16.61
C LEU A 39 -10.78 11.63 16.52
N ASN A 40 -10.48 12.40 15.48
CA ASN A 40 -11.12 13.67 15.18
C ASN A 40 -10.86 14.08 13.71
N SER A 41 -11.25 15.30 13.34
CA SER A 41 -11.13 15.80 11.96
C SER A 41 -9.69 15.98 11.45
N VAL A 42 -8.66 15.86 12.30
CA VAL A 42 -7.23 16.06 11.95
C VAL A 42 -6.33 14.91 12.39
N LEU A 43 -6.85 13.98 13.20
CA LEU A 43 -6.05 12.91 13.78
C LEU A 43 -6.74 11.56 13.58
N ARG A 44 -5.99 10.59 13.05
CA ARG A 44 -6.36 9.19 12.91
C ARG A 44 -5.24 8.31 13.46
N ALA A 45 -5.60 7.31 14.24
CA ALA A 45 -4.69 6.24 14.63
C ALA A 45 -5.00 5.00 13.79
N TYR A 46 -4.02 4.12 13.59
CA TYR A 46 -4.29 2.79 13.07
C TYR A 46 -3.31 1.76 13.62
N LEU A 47 -3.74 0.50 13.59
CA LEU A 47 -2.94 -0.66 13.91
C LEU A 47 -2.79 -1.50 12.64
N GLN A 48 -1.57 -1.85 12.29
CA GLN A 48 -1.25 -2.71 11.14
C GLN A 48 -0.69 -4.04 11.63
N ALA A 49 -1.09 -5.12 10.95
CA ALA A 49 -0.45 -6.43 11.02
C ALA A 49 -0.28 -6.95 9.59
N LYS A 50 0.95 -7.26 9.21
CA LYS A 50 1.33 -7.79 7.89
C LYS A 50 2.21 -9.01 8.06
N ASP A 51 1.92 -10.09 7.34
CA ASP A 51 2.66 -11.35 7.37
C ASP A 51 3.09 -11.71 5.94
N ASP A 52 4.37 -11.55 5.65
CA ASP A 52 4.95 -11.97 4.37
C ASP A 52 5.20 -13.48 4.46
N ARG A 53 4.69 -14.27 3.51
CA ARG A 53 4.77 -15.74 3.53
C ARG A 53 5.42 -16.27 2.27
N ASP A 54 6.49 -17.05 2.44
CA ASP A 54 7.09 -17.85 1.39
C ASP A 54 6.70 -19.33 1.55
N ALA A 55 6.24 -19.97 0.47
CA ALA A 55 5.78 -21.36 0.43
C ALA A 55 4.78 -21.72 1.56
N GLY A 56 3.98 -20.74 2.03
CA GLY A 56 2.97 -20.92 3.08
C GLY A 56 3.49 -20.78 4.51
N ALA A 57 4.80 -20.67 4.73
CA ALA A 57 5.38 -20.36 6.04
C ALA A 57 5.55 -18.84 6.20
N SER A 58 5.42 -18.32 7.44
CA SER A 58 5.71 -16.90 7.71
C SER A 58 7.19 -16.65 7.53
N ASP A 59 7.54 -15.74 6.61
CA ASP A 59 8.91 -15.27 6.39
C ASP A 59 9.20 -14.03 7.22
N GLN A 60 8.23 -13.09 7.28
CA GLN A 60 8.35 -11.89 8.09
C GLN A 60 6.99 -11.44 8.60
N LEU A 61 6.85 -11.28 9.92
CA LEU A 61 5.69 -10.68 10.57
C LEU A 61 6.02 -9.25 11.03
N SER A 62 5.19 -8.29 10.63
CA SER A 62 5.29 -6.89 11.02
C SER A 62 3.99 -6.44 11.70
N ILE A 63 4.08 -5.92 12.93
CA ILE A 63 2.90 -5.43 13.67
C ILE A 63 3.23 -4.13 14.41
N GLY A 64 2.29 -3.18 14.43
CA GLY A 64 2.42 -1.99 15.26
C GLY A 64 1.46 -0.86 14.94
N PRO A 65 1.42 0.17 15.84
CA PRO A 65 0.56 1.32 15.72
C PRO A 65 1.16 2.43 14.84
N SER A 66 0.29 3.29 14.31
CA SER A 66 0.64 4.54 13.66
C SER A 66 -0.35 5.65 14.01
N LEU A 67 0.13 6.90 13.90
CA LEU A 67 -0.66 8.11 14.00
C LEU A 67 -0.55 8.91 12.72
N GLN A 68 -1.69 9.34 12.19
CA GLN A 68 -1.77 10.20 11.01
C GLN A 68 -2.34 11.56 11.39
N PHE A 69 -1.71 12.60 10.85
CA PHE A 69 -2.08 13.99 11.06
C PHE A 69 -2.47 14.61 9.72
N TYR A 70 -3.69 15.12 9.63
CA TYR A 70 -4.20 15.84 8.47
C TYR A 70 -3.89 17.32 8.62
N VAL A 71 -3.13 17.88 7.69
CA VAL A 71 -2.78 19.30 7.76
C VAL A 71 -3.99 20.17 7.44
N LYS A 72 -4.29 21.14 8.31
CA LYS A 72 -5.28 22.21 8.08
C LYS A 72 -4.55 23.53 7.86
N PRO A 73 -4.99 24.41 6.97
CA PRO A 73 -6.15 24.39 6.05
C PRO A 73 -5.77 24.09 4.60
N LEU A 74 -4.84 23.18 4.35
CA LEU A 74 -4.49 22.84 2.97
C LEU A 74 -5.73 22.33 2.23
N VAL A 75 -5.86 22.76 1.01
CA VAL A 75 -7.03 22.66 0.16
C VAL A 75 -7.74 21.32 0.31
N ARG A 76 -8.98 21.36 0.79
CA ARG A 76 -9.87 20.19 0.76
C ARG A 76 -10.12 19.87 -0.69
N LEU A 77 -9.70 18.69 -1.14
CA LEU A 77 -9.87 18.27 -2.53
C LEU A 77 -11.36 17.99 -2.77
N LYS A 78 -12.07 18.94 -3.34
CA LYS A 78 -13.55 18.92 -3.49
C LYS A 78 -14.07 17.88 -4.49
N ASN A 79 -13.21 17.32 -5.32
CA ASN A 79 -13.61 16.53 -6.49
C ASN A 79 -13.20 15.05 -6.44
N ILE A 80 -12.79 14.53 -5.29
CA ILE A 80 -12.58 13.09 -5.13
C ILE A 80 -13.94 12.49 -4.82
N THR A 81 -14.42 11.63 -5.70
CA THR A 81 -15.65 10.86 -5.49
C THR A 81 -15.44 9.93 -4.30
N THR A 82 -16.16 10.17 -3.22
CA THR A 82 -15.93 9.60 -1.88
C THR A 82 -16.57 8.22 -1.73
N PHE A 83 -16.28 7.28 -2.64
CA PHE A 83 -16.61 5.88 -2.41
C PHE A 83 -15.50 5.11 -1.71
N ASP A 84 -14.32 5.72 -1.62
CA ASP A 84 -13.22 5.21 -0.82
C ASP A 84 -13.48 5.49 0.66
N LEU A 85 -13.26 4.49 1.50
CA LEU A 85 -13.43 4.63 2.95
C LEU A 85 -12.26 5.35 3.62
N ASP A 86 -11.15 5.52 2.89
CA ASP A 86 -9.97 6.23 3.40
C ASP A 86 -10.19 7.75 3.40
N ASP A 87 -10.49 8.29 4.57
CA ASP A 87 -10.74 9.71 4.81
C ASP A 87 -9.46 10.60 4.75
N SER A 88 -8.29 9.99 4.52
CA SER A 88 -7.04 10.71 4.27
C SER A 88 -6.95 11.22 2.82
N LYS A 89 -7.51 10.50 1.85
CA LYS A 89 -7.41 10.82 0.42
C LYS A 89 -7.97 12.20 0.02
N PRO A 90 -9.05 12.72 0.65
CA PRO A 90 -9.49 14.11 0.43
C PRO A 90 -8.56 15.19 1.02
N ARG A 91 -7.43 14.80 1.58
CA ARG A 91 -6.43 15.72 2.16
C ARG A 91 -5.25 15.87 1.22
N ALA A 92 -4.86 17.12 0.91
CA ALA A 92 -3.71 17.36 0.03
C ALA A 92 -2.39 16.87 0.65
N LEU A 93 -2.30 16.91 1.99
CA LEU A 93 -1.09 16.56 2.73
C LEU A 93 -1.46 15.82 4.03
N VAL A 94 -0.80 14.69 4.25
CA VAL A 94 -0.91 13.87 5.45
C VAL A 94 0.49 13.58 5.98
N PHE A 95 0.71 13.81 7.27
CA PHE A 95 1.88 13.34 8.00
C PHE A 95 1.51 12.08 8.77
N GLU A 96 2.43 11.14 8.84
CA GLU A 96 2.26 9.92 9.60
C GLU A 96 3.55 9.59 10.34
N THR A 97 3.40 9.02 11.53
CA THR A 97 4.49 8.35 12.24
C THR A 97 4.00 7.00 12.72
N GLY A 98 4.74 5.95 12.41
CA GLY A 98 4.44 4.58 12.78
C GLY A 98 5.57 3.94 13.56
N TYR A 99 5.23 2.95 14.37
CA TYR A 99 6.16 2.01 14.96
C TYR A 99 5.77 0.60 14.50
N ARG A 100 6.77 -0.22 14.19
CA ARG A 100 6.59 -1.64 13.86
C ARG A 100 7.58 -2.49 14.63
N SER A 101 7.08 -3.57 15.20
CA SER A 101 7.90 -4.69 15.61
C SER A 101 7.93 -5.69 14.44
N VAL A 102 9.12 -5.95 13.91
CA VAL A 102 9.30 -6.83 12.76
C VAL A 102 10.09 -8.06 13.22
N THR A 103 9.54 -9.23 12.97
CA THR A 103 10.14 -10.52 13.37
C THR A 103 10.22 -11.44 12.17
N ALA A 104 11.33 -12.19 12.05
CA ALA A 104 11.53 -13.21 11.03
C ALA A 104 12.18 -14.43 11.66
N PRO A 105 11.89 -15.65 11.18
CA PRO A 105 12.48 -16.89 11.71
C PRO A 105 14.01 -16.85 11.67
N GLY A 106 14.65 -17.10 12.82
CA GLY A 106 16.11 -17.12 12.91
C GLY A 106 16.83 -15.78 12.83
N ALA A 107 16.10 -14.65 12.73
CA ALA A 107 16.66 -13.31 12.72
C ALA A 107 16.42 -12.57 14.05
N LEU A 108 17.25 -11.54 14.31
CA LEU A 108 17.01 -10.65 15.43
C LEU A 108 15.77 -9.78 15.17
N PRO A 109 14.91 -9.55 16.18
CA PRO A 109 13.78 -8.64 16.05
C PRO A 109 14.24 -7.23 15.67
N ILE A 110 13.50 -6.59 14.79
CA ILE A 110 13.74 -5.22 14.35
C ILE A 110 12.67 -4.32 14.96
N ASN A 111 13.09 -3.25 15.60
CA ASN A 111 12.21 -2.15 15.98
C ASN A 111 12.30 -1.09 14.88
N ARG A 112 11.20 -0.80 14.21
CA ARG A 112 11.15 0.14 13.08
C ARG A 112 10.30 1.34 13.43
N MET A 113 10.83 2.54 13.17
CA MET A 113 10.05 3.77 13.12
C MET A 113 9.82 4.17 11.66
N GLU A 114 8.59 4.61 11.35
CA GLU A 114 8.16 4.92 9.99
C GLU A 114 7.60 6.36 9.92
N PRO A 115 8.43 7.41 9.82
CA PRO A 115 7.95 8.72 9.43
C PRO A 115 7.52 8.72 7.96
N VAL A 116 6.31 9.24 7.69
CA VAL A 116 5.72 9.28 6.35
C VAL A 116 5.14 10.65 6.05
N VAL A 117 5.30 11.08 4.80
CA VAL A 117 4.62 12.25 4.25
C VAL A 117 3.91 11.83 2.97
N THR A 118 2.61 12.07 2.90
CA THR A 118 1.79 11.72 1.73
C THR A 118 1.16 12.95 1.12
N PHE A 119 1.29 13.07 -0.19
CA PHE A 119 0.65 14.11 -1.01
C PHE A 119 -0.41 13.48 -1.90
N HIS A 120 -1.56 14.16 -2.04
CA HIS A 120 -2.62 13.73 -2.94
C HIS A 120 -2.89 14.80 -3.99
N PHE A 121 -2.89 14.38 -5.26
CA PHE A 121 -3.09 15.24 -6.43
C PHE A 121 -4.27 14.70 -7.25
N PRO A 122 -5.46 15.32 -7.14
CA PRO A 122 -6.61 14.95 -7.96
C PRO A 122 -6.38 15.40 -9.41
N LEU A 123 -6.64 14.50 -10.33
CA LEU A 123 -6.60 14.75 -11.75
C LEU A 123 -8.00 14.82 -12.36
N LYS A 124 -8.07 15.23 -13.63
CA LYS A 124 -9.32 15.19 -14.40
C LYS A 124 -9.81 13.73 -14.55
N ALA A 125 -11.10 13.57 -14.83
CA ALA A 125 -11.77 12.27 -15.03
C ALA A 125 -11.73 11.33 -13.82
N GLY A 126 -11.61 11.86 -12.59
CA GLY A 126 -11.69 11.09 -11.35
C GLY A 126 -10.44 10.27 -11.02
N PHE A 127 -9.30 10.57 -11.65
CA PHE A 127 -8.04 10.00 -11.24
C PHE A 127 -7.47 10.71 -10.01
N LEU A 128 -6.77 9.95 -9.17
CA LEU A 128 -5.99 10.45 -8.05
C LEU A 128 -4.55 9.95 -8.17
N ILE A 129 -3.58 10.86 -8.06
CA ILE A 129 -2.19 10.52 -7.82
C ILE A 129 -1.93 10.68 -6.33
N THR A 130 -1.33 9.65 -5.73
CA THR A 130 -0.81 9.67 -4.36
C THR A 130 0.70 9.49 -4.40
N ASP A 131 1.43 10.43 -3.80
CA ASP A 131 2.88 10.37 -3.62
C ASP A 131 3.18 10.19 -2.13
N ARG A 132 3.60 8.97 -1.74
CA ARG A 132 3.89 8.60 -0.35
C ARG A 132 5.39 8.44 -0.17
N ASN A 133 5.96 9.30 0.66
CA ASN A 133 7.36 9.32 1.01
C ASN A 133 7.54 8.77 2.42
N ARG A 134 8.31 7.69 2.58
CA ARG A 134 8.52 6.99 3.85
C ARG A 134 10.01 6.76 4.10
N ALA A 135 10.45 6.96 5.35
CA ALA A 135 11.70 6.43 5.82
C ALA A 135 11.43 5.27 6.80
N ASP A 136 12.13 4.16 6.62
CA ASP A 136 12.15 3.07 7.57
C ASP A 136 13.46 3.19 8.38
N LEU A 137 13.34 3.43 9.67
CA LEU A 137 14.45 3.54 10.60
C LEU A 137 14.47 2.29 11.46
N ASP A 138 15.42 1.40 11.21
CA ASP A 138 15.48 0.04 11.74
C ASP A 138 16.55 -0.10 12.81
N TRP A 139 16.16 -0.51 14.02
CA TRP A 139 17.06 -0.82 15.12
C TRP A 139 16.96 -2.32 15.48
N THR A 140 18.11 -2.96 15.53
CA THR A 140 18.29 -4.26 16.18
C THR A 140 19.11 -4.07 17.46
N SER A 141 19.35 -5.14 18.23
CA SER A 141 20.28 -5.09 19.36
C SER A 141 21.74 -4.81 18.96
N GLN A 142 22.08 -4.92 17.67
CA GLN A 142 23.46 -4.88 17.17
C GLN A 142 23.73 -3.75 16.17
N SER A 143 22.69 -3.21 15.54
CA SER A 143 22.86 -2.27 14.41
C SER A 143 21.68 -1.32 14.26
N PHE A 144 21.97 -0.20 13.62
CA PHE A 144 20.98 0.72 13.07
C PHE A 144 21.17 0.77 11.55
N THR A 145 20.08 0.69 10.80
CA THR A 145 20.04 0.88 9.35
C THR A 145 18.82 1.70 8.98
N TRP A 146 18.85 2.31 7.81
CA TRP A 146 17.69 3.03 7.31
C TRP A 146 17.49 2.82 5.82
N ARG A 147 16.26 3.01 5.36
CA ARG A 147 15.92 3.06 3.95
C ARG A 147 14.86 4.12 3.69
N TYR A 148 14.92 4.72 2.52
CA TYR A 148 13.91 5.63 2.03
C TYR A 148 13.10 4.96 0.93
N ARG A 149 11.79 5.17 0.95
CA ARG A 149 10.84 4.62 -0.01
C ARG A 149 9.96 5.74 -0.54
N ASN A 150 9.75 5.76 -1.85
CA ASN A 150 8.79 6.66 -2.49
C ASN A 150 7.78 5.84 -3.28
N LYS A 151 6.51 5.82 -2.85
CA LYS A 151 5.44 5.13 -3.57
C LYS A 151 4.56 6.10 -4.32
N LEU A 152 4.62 6.04 -5.65
CA LEU A 152 3.73 6.78 -6.52
C LEU A 152 2.60 5.88 -6.97
N THR A 153 1.36 6.24 -6.62
CA THR A 153 0.15 5.47 -6.96
C THR A 153 -0.74 6.30 -7.87
N LEU A 154 -1.26 5.69 -8.92
CA LEU A 154 -2.33 6.21 -9.76
C LEU A 154 -3.56 5.33 -9.60
N GLU A 155 -4.66 5.92 -9.15
CA GLU A 155 -5.91 5.22 -8.92
C GLU A 155 -7.11 5.95 -9.54
N ARG A 156 -8.22 5.22 -9.71
CA ARG A 156 -9.47 5.79 -10.17
C ARG A 156 -10.67 5.02 -9.62
N THR A 157 -11.67 5.74 -9.11
CA THR A 157 -12.96 5.10 -8.78
C THR A 157 -13.73 4.78 -10.04
N VAL A 158 -14.19 3.54 -10.17
CA VAL A 158 -15.00 3.02 -11.28
C VAL A 158 -16.28 2.43 -10.73
N ALA A 159 -17.42 2.87 -11.26
CA ALA A 159 -18.71 2.26 -10.97
C ALA A 159 -18.94 1.06 -11.89
N VAL A 160 -19.18 -0.13 -11.32
CA VAL A 160 -19.52 -1.35 -12.04
C VAL A 160 -20.84 -1.87 -11.46
N PHE A 161 -21.94 -1.68 -12.20
CA PHE A 161 -23.30 -1.92 -11.70
C PHE A 161 -23.58 -1.10 -10.44
N SER A 162 -23.90 -1.75 -9.32
CA SER A 162 -24.13 -1.13 -8.01
C SER A 162 -22.88 -1.04 -7.13
N TYR A 163 -21.73 -1.53 -7.60
CA TYR A 163 -20.48 -1.55 -6.84
C TYR A 163 -19.53 -0.44 -7.28
N HIS A 164 -18.72 0.02 -6.35
CA HIS A 164 -17.63 0.94 -6.65
C HIS A 164 -16.30 0.20 -6.41
N LEU A 165 -15.47 0.22 -7.44
CA LEU A 165 -14.15 -0.40 -7.42
C LEU A 165 -13.10 0.69 -7.60
N ILE A 166 -11.92 0.51 -7.02
CA ILE A 166 -10.83 1.47 -7.13
C ILE A 166 -9.58 0.72 -7.63
N PRO A 167 -9.50 0.43 -8.95
CA PRO A 167 -8.29 -0.10 -9.53
C PRO A 167 -7.16 0.92 -9.43
N TYR A 168 -5.93 0.40 -9.21
CA TYR A 168 -4.73 1.21 -9.14
C TYR A 168 -3.52 0.51 -9.70
N VAL A 169 -2.51 1.30 -10.03
CA VAL A 169 -1.14 0.87 -10.29
C VAL A 169 -0.20 1.73 -9.45
N ALA A 170 0.92 1.16 -9.01
CA ALA A 170 1.92 1.91 -8.26
C ALA A 170 3.33 1.43 -8.57
N ALA A 171 4.31 2.33 -8.35
CA ALA A 171 5.72 2.04 -8.36
C ALA A 171 6.35 2.57 -7.06
N GLU A 172 7.22 1.76 -6.44
CA GLU A 172 7.86 2.09 -5.17
C GLU A 172 9.36 1.75 -5.23
N PRO A 173 10.23 2.69 -5.65
CA PRO A 173 11.67 2.54 -5.53
C PRO A 173 12.15 2.74 -4.09
N TYR A 174 13.20 1.99 -3.69
CA TYR A 174 13.85 2.05 -2.38
C TYR A 174 15.31 2.44 -2.51
N TYR A 175 15.71 3.47 -1.76
CA TYR A 175 17.11 3.76 -1.47
C TYR A 175 17.47 3.05 -0.16
N GLU A 176 18.46 2.15 -0.19
CA GLU A 176 18.92 1.43 0.98
C GLU A 176 20.33 1.89 1.40
N GLU A 177 20.45 2.38 2.63
CA GLU A 177 21.72 2.88 3.18
C GLU A 177 22.80 1.82 3.12
N LYS A 178 22.49 0.57 3.48
CA LYS A 178 23.48 -0.53 3.48
C LYS A 178 24.12 -0.83 2.12
N TYR A 179 23.48 -0.41 1.01
CA TYR A 179 24.00 -0.55 -0.35
C TYR A 179 24.44 0.78 -0.96
N HIS A 180 24.13 1.91 -0.29
CA HIS A 180 24.34 3.29 -0.77
C HIS A 180 23.79 3.55 -2.17
N LYS A 181 22.63 2.95 -2.50
CA LYS A 181 21.99 3.08 -3.82
C LYS A 181 20.49 2.79 -3.79
N TRP A 182 19.80 3.16 -4.85
CA TRP A 182 18.48 2.64 -5.18
C TRP A 182 18.62 1.17 -5.55
N SER A 183 18.16 0.28 -4.70
CA SER A 183 18.43 -1.15 -4.77
C SER A 183 17.21 -1.98 -5.08
N THR A 184 16.04 -1.54 -4.68
CA THR A 184 14.79 -2.27 -4.85
C THR A 184 13.77 -1.40 -5.56
N THR A 185 12.94 -2.02 -6.38
CA THR A 185 11.78 -1.38 -7.02
C THR A 185 10.64 -2.37 -7.04
N ASP A 186 9.52 -1.97 -6.42
CA ASP A 186 8.28 -2.73 -6.44
C ASP A 186 7.30 -2.09 -7.41
N LEU A 187 6.65 -2.93 -8.20
CA LEU A 187 5.58 -2.56 -9.11
C LEU A 187 4.29 -3.24 -8.67
N TYR A 188 3.23 -2.45 -8.51
CA TYR A 188 1.94 -2.94 -8.04
C TYR A 188 0.86 -2.77 -9.09
N ALA A 189 -0.04 -3.73 -9.14
CA ALA A 189 -1.33 -3.61 -9.81
C ALA A 189 -2.39 -4.21 -8.90
N GLY A 190 -3.42 -3.45 -8.55
CA GLY A 190 -4.40 -3.90 -7.57
C GLY A 190 -5.76 -3.23 -7.70
N CYS A 191 -6.65 -3.63 -6.83
CA CYS A 191 -7.99 -3.06 -6.73
C CYS A 191 -8.47 -3.02 -5.29
N LEU A 192 -9.03 -1.88 -4.89
CA LEU A 192 -9.72 -1.72 -3.62
C LEU A 192 -11.21 -1.97 -3.81
N PHE A 193 -11.81 -2.71 -2.88
CA PHE A 193 -13.21 -3.13 -2.87
C PHE A 193 -13.87 -2.63 -1.58
N PRO A 194 -14.46 -1.41 -1.55
CA PRO A 194 -15.24 -0.96 -0.40
C PRO A 194 -16.49 -1.82 -0.20
N VAL A 195 -16.71 -2.33 1.02
CA VAL A 195 -17.85 -3.14 1.40
C VAL A 195 -18.56 -2.50 2.59
N GLY A 196 -19.72 -1.92 2.32
CA GLY A 196 -20.44 -1.14 3.32
C GLY A 196 -19.68 0.13 3.71
N SER A 197 -19.71 0.50 5.01
CA SER A 197 -19.15 1.76 5.51
C SER A 197 -17.89 1.59 6.37
N HIS A 198 -17.46 0.36 6.61
CA HIS A 198 -16.39 0.08 7.58
C HIS A 198 -15.32 -0.89 7.07
N VAL A 199 -15.57 -1.57 5.96
CA VAL A 199 -14.71 -2.65 5.48
C VAL A 199 -14.28 -2.38 4.05
N GLN A 200 -12.99 -2.51 3.78
CA GLN A 200 -12.44 -2.42 2.42
C GLN A 200 -11.39 -3.51 2.24
N PHE A 201 -11.53 -4.27 1.18
CA PHE A 201 -10.51 -5.24 0.76
C PHE A 201 -9.59 -4.60 -0.26
N ASN A 202 -8.34 -4.99 -0.23
CA ASN A 202 -7.36 -4.70 -1.27
C ASN A 202 -6.75 -6.01 -1.75
N VAL A 203 -6.89 -6.28 -3.05
CA VAL A 203 -6.23 -7.41 -3.69
C VAL A 203 -5.23 -6.84 -4.67
N TYR A 204 -3.98 -7.27 -4.59
CA TYR A 204 -2.94 -6.77 -5.47
C TYR A 204 -1.92 -7.84 -5.84
N TYR A 205 -1.30 -7.61 -6.97
CA TYR A 205 -0.07 -8.25 -7.40
C TYR A 205 1.07 -7.26 -7.22
N GLU A 206 2.19 -7.75 -6.72
CA GLU A 206 3.43 -7.00 -6.55
C GLU A 206 4.57 -7.75 -7.24
N HIS A 207 5.40 -7.01 -7.95
CA HIS A 207 6.64 -7.51 -8.52
C HIS A 207 7.81 -6.72 -7.93
N GLU A 208 8.60 -7.38 -7.10
CA GLU A 208 9.84 -6.83 -6.54
C GLU A 208 11.02 -7.18 -7.45
N ASN A 209 11.84 -6.17 -7.76
CA ASN A 209 13.15 -6.32 -8.37
C ASN A 209 14.22 -5.76 -7.43
N ASN A 210 15.01 -6.64 -6.82
CA ASN A 210 16.05 -6.29 -5.85
C ASN A 210 17.45 -6.47 -6.45
N THR A 211 18.12 -5.35 -6.73
CA THR A 211 19.49 -5.28 -7.28
C THR A 211 20.54 -5.06 -6.20
N GLY A 212 20.15 -4.97 -4.94
CA GLY A 212 21.05 -4.90 -3.77
C GLY A 212 21.75 -6.22 -3.51
N LYS A 213 21.12 -7.32 -3.82
CA LYS A 213 21.66 -8.68 -3.70
C LYS A 213 22.34 -9.12 -5.01
N ARG A 214 23.26 -10.07 -4.92
CA ARG A 214 23.91 -10.70 -6.10
C ARG A 214 23.78 -12.23 -5.99
N PRO A 215 23.18 -12.93 -6.97
CA PRO A 215 22.51 -12.37 -8.17
C PRO A 215 21.30 -11.52 -7.81
N ASN A 216 20.80 -10.69 -8.75
CA ASN A 216 19.56 -9.93 -8.58
C ASN A 216 18.42 -10.87 -8.22
N GLN A 217 17.64 -10.48 -7.23
CA GLN A 217 16.48 -11.24 -6.77
C GLN A 217 15.21 -10.60 -7.32
N GLN A 218 14.34 -11.43 -7.85
CA GLN A 218 12.99 -11.04 -8.26
C GLN A 218 11.99 -11.88 -7.47
N VAL A 219 10.98 -11.24 -6.92
CA VAL A 219 9.91 -11.87 -6.15
C VAL A 219 8.57 -11.41 -6.73
N ASN A 220 7.60 -12.30 -6.74
CA ASN A 220 6.24 -11.99 -7.12
C ASN A 220 5.33 -12.29 -5.93
N ASP A 221 4.52 -11.31 -5.54
CA ASP A 221 3.64 -11.41 -4.39
C ASP A 221 2.18 -11.24 -4.81
N ILE A 222 1.31 -11.99 -4.16
CA ILE A 222 -0.13 -11.76 -4.18
C ILE A 222 -0.52 -11.28 -2.79
N GLY A 223 -0.93 -10.03 -2.68
CA GLY A 223 -1.36 -9.43 -1.43
C GLY A 223 -2.88 -9.43 -1.28
N LEU A 224 -3.31 -9.67 -0.06
CA LEU A 224 -4.69 -9.50 0.37
C LEU A 224 -4.69 -8.68 1.67
N ALA A 225 -5.10 -7.41 1.57
CA ALA A 225 -5.23 -6.57 2.73
C ALA A 225 -6.71 -6.33 3.09
N LEU A 226 -6.98 -6.37 4.39
CA LEU A 226 -8.26 -6.02 4.99
C LEU A 226 -8.12 -4.69 5.74
N TYR A 227 -8.88 -3.69 5.31
CA TYR A 227 -8.92 -2.38 5.95
C TYR A 227 -10.24 -2.22 6.72
N LEU A 228 -10.14 -1.91 8.00
CA LEU A 228 -11.27 -1.68 8.90
C LEU A 228 -11.28 -0.22 9.33
N PHE A 229 -12.42 0.46 9.17
CA PHE A 229 -12.54 1.90 9.47
C PHE A 229 -13.57 2.14 10.55
N PHE A 230 -13.16 2.76 11.65
CA PHE A 230 -14.01 3.13 12.79
C PHE A 230 -13.88 4.63 13.09
N SER A 231 -14.98 5.25 13.49
CA SER A 231 -14.98 6.63 14.00
C SER A 231 -15.25 6.63 15.49
N LEU A 232 -14.34 7.24 16.24
CA LEU A 232 -14.48 7.51 17.66
C LEU A 232 -14.98 8.95 17.93
N GLU A 233 -15.24 9.74 16.85
CA GLU A 233 -15.89 11.04 16.99
C GLU A 233 -17.29 10.82 17.58
N GLY A 234 -17.54 11.32 18.80
CA GLY A 234 -18.86 11.31 19.42
C GLY A 234 -19.87 11.98 18.48
N LYS A 235 -21.02 11.36 18.27
CA LYS A 235 -22.16 12.02 17.62
C LYS A 235 -22.51 13.24 18.48
N LYS A 236 -22.21 14.44 17.95
CA LYS A 236 -22.72 15.69 18.50
C LYS A 236 -24.16 15.85 18.12
#